data_54fd13b55bc7dadde483b8394eb42b76
#
_entry.id   54fd13b55bc7dadde483b8394eb42b76
#
_cell.length_a   1.000
_cell.length_b   1.000
_cell.length_c   1.000
_cell.angle_alpha   90.00
_cell.angle_beta   90.00
_cell.angle_gamma   90.00
#
_symmetry.space_group_name_H-M   'P 1'
#
loop_
_entity.id
_entity.type
_entity.pdbx_description
1 polymer ?
#
loop_
_entity_poly.entity_id
_entity_poly.type
_entity_poly.pdbx_seq_one_letter_code
_entity_poly.pdbx_strand_id
1 'polypeptide(L)'
;MALVPPPPGRVKTLWIREPYLAHILAGRKRVEVRVGYDSIRRLRPGDRLRLNDRHLAVIRRIGPYADFEELVAGEDPAAIAPGLPPGELLETLRTLYPPAKEALGAVALELALCRYDAVLFDMGYTLIYFEPPQEVIVRETLRTLGVERSVAEIEAAVREVYDDYYRAAETTTFPPTEEYDHQVQLELDRHLLLRLGLPADEEAVQAYRAAVGAWFERPGVMRPYPEVGEVLAALKAQGYRLGIISNWSWNLRRRVAQVGLDGHFDLVWASAYAGCNKPHPGIFRQALAHLGLSPARALYVGDSYWHDVIGARNAGLDAALLDRDGRAGSSDCPVIGDLREVFGLLGEGPAGRCG
;
A
#
# COMPACT_ATOMS: atom_id res chain seq x y z
N MET A 1 -6.16 -3.50 -24.56
CA MET A 1 -4.91 -4.29 -24.44
C MET A 1 -4.68 -4.44 -22.93
N ALA A 2 -4.75 -5.65 -22.40
CA ALA A 2 -4.43 -5.90 -21.00
C ALA A 2 -2.98 -5.44 -20.75
N LEU A 3 -2.77 -4.53 -19.80
CA LEU A 3 -1.46 -4.12 -19.33
C LEU A 3 -0.82 -5.35 -18.66
N VAL A 4 0.02 -6.06 -19.41
CA VAL A 4 0.85 -7.14 -18.85
C VAL A 4 1.83 -6.45 -17.90
N PRO A 5 1.87 -6.83 -16.61
CA PRO A 5 2.85 -6.26 -15.70
C PRO A 5 4.26 -6.48 -16.26
N PRO A 6 5.15 -5.48 -16.17
CA PRO A 6 6.52 -5.65 -16.65
C PRO A 6 7.16 -6.84 -15.89
N PRO A 7 8.01 -7.63 -16.56
CA PRO A 7 8.64 -8.78 -15.92
C PRO A 7 9.36 -8.35 -14.64
N PRO A 8 9.34 -9.16 -13.58
CA PRO A 8 9.94 -8.83 -12.30
C PRO A 8 11.46 -8.65 -12.50
N GLY A 9 11.94 -7.40 -12.36
CA GLY A 9 13.35 -7.08 -12.25
C GLY A 9 13.89 -7.62 -10.91
N ARG A 10 15.21 -7.86 -10.84
CA ARG A 10 15.85 -8.20 -9.57
C ARG A 10 15.84 -6.98 -8.66
N VAL A 11 15.29 -7.10 -7.46
CA VAL A 11 15.41 -6.07 -6.43
C VAL A 11 16.60 -6.42 -5.55
N LYS A 12 17.58 -5.50 -5.47
CA LYS A 12 18.74 -5.62 -4.63
C LYS A 12 18.79 -4.46 -3.66
N THR A 13 19.06 -4.73 -2.37
CA THR A 13 19.33 -3.67 -1.41
C THR A 13 20.72 -3.08 -1.64
N LEU A 14 20.80 -1.77 -1.68
CA LEU A 14 22.02 -1.02 -1.79
C LEU A 14 22.12 -0.01 -0.64
N TRP A 15 23.13 -0.18 0.21
CA TRP A 15 23.37 0.72 1.33
C TRP A 15 24.18 1.93 0.87
N ILE A 16 23.64 3.12 1.15
CA ILE A 16 24.22 4.43 0.78
C ILE A 16 24.37 5.24 2.06
N ARG A 17 25.51 5.94 2.23
CA ARG A 17 25.71 6.83 3.37
C ARG A 17 24.64 7.95 3.36
N GLU A 18 24.09 8.29 4.52
CA GLU A 18 22.97 9.22 4.65
C GLU A 18 23.15 10.56 3.92
N PRO A 19 24.32 11.25 3.94
CA PRO A 19 24.48 12.49 3.19
C PRO A 19 24.28 12.31 1.67
N TYR A 20 24.78 11.20 1.11
CA TYR A 20 24.59 10.90 -0.32
C TYR A 20 23.17 10.45 -0.64
N LEU A 21 22.53 9.69 0.27
CA LEU A 21 21.13 9.32 0.13
C LEU A 21 20.23 10.56 0.09
N ALA A 22 20.47 11.55 0.98
CA ALA A 22 19.74 12.80 0.97
C ALA A 22 19.87 13.53 -0.38
N HIS A 23 21.04 13.50 -1.02
CA HIS A 23 21.23 14.05 -2.35
C HIS A 23 20.48 13.27 -3.44
N ILE A 24 20.41 11.93 -3.34
CA ILE A 24 19.60 11.10 -4.26
C ILE A 24 18.12 11.46 -4.11
N LEU A 25 17.61 11.51 -2.88
CA LEU A 25 16.21 11.81 -2.60
C LEU A 25 15.82 13.22 -3.07
N ALA A 26 16.76 14.16 -3.05
CA ALA A 26 16.59 15.53 -3.58
C ALA A 26 16.83 15.64 -5.09
N GLY A 27 17.10 14.53 -5.80
CA GLY A 27 17.37 14.52 -7.24
C GLY A 27 18.70 15.12 -7.67
N ARG A 28 19.55 15.56 -6.72
CA ARG A 28 20.85 16.17 -7.02
C ARG A 28 21.92 15.15 -7.38
N LYS A 29 21.97 14.02 -6.69
CA LYS A 29 22.84 12.89 -7.03
C LYS A 29 22.04 11.90 -7.87
N ARG A 30 22.51 11.63 -9.09
CA ARG A 30 21.86 10.70 -10.03
C ARG A 30 22.73 9.49 -10.34
N VAL A 31 24.03 9.58 -10.12
CA VAL A 31 24.98 8.49 -10.38
C VAL A 31 25.55 7.98 -9.06
N GLU A 32 25.34 6.72 -8.80
CA GLU A 32 25.95 5.99 -7.69
C GLU A 32 27.16 5.21 -8.17
N VAL A 33 28.28 5.34 -7.47
CA VAL A 33 29.54 4.66 -7.82
C VAL A 33 29.76 3.43 -6.95
N ARG A 34 30.06 2.32 -7.58
CA ARG A 34 30.41 1.06 -6.91
C ARG A 34 31.66 0.43 -7.52
N VAL A 35 32.33 -0.37 -6.71
CA VAL A 35 33.40 -1.25 -7.19
C VAL A 35 32.79 -2.43 -7.95
N GLY A 36 33.47 -2.91 -8.98
CA GLY A 36 33.00 -3.94 -9.91
C GLY A 36 32.94 -5.35 -9.31
N TYR A 37 32.37 -5.53 -8.11
CA TYR A 37 32.05 -6.86 -7.59
C TYR A 37 31.11 -7.63 -8.49
N ASP A 38 31.18 -8.95 -8.51
CA ASP A 38 30.28 -9.81 -9.31
C ASP A 38 28.81 -9.49 -9.08
N SER A 39 28.43 -9.17 -7.85
CA SER A 39 27.07 -8.83 -7.50
C SER A 39 26.60 -7.49 -8.09
N ILE A 40 27.52 -6.56 -8.40
CA ILE A 40 27.24 -5.29 -9.08
C ILE A 40 27.26 -5.50 -10.60
N ARG A 41 28.23 -6.27 -11.12
CA ARG A 41 28.33 -6.56 -12.56
C ARG A 41 27.15 -7.36 -13.14
N ARG A 42 26.38 -8.06 -12.27
CA ARG A 42 25.16 -8.77 -12.67
C ARG A 42 23.95 -7.87 -12.84
N LEU A 43 24.01 -6.64 -12.37
CA LEU A 43 22.92 -5.68 -12.52
C LEU A 43 22.71 -5.30 -14.00
N ARG A 44 21.48 -4.95 -14.37
CA ARG A 44 21.09 -4.55 -15.72
C ARG A 44 20.28 -3.26 -15.66
N PRO A 45 20.28 -2.43 -16.69
CA PRO A 45 19.29 -1.37 -16.85
C PRO A 45 17.88 -1.95 -16.74
N GLY A 46 17.00 -1.29 -15.97
CA GLY A 46 15.68 -1.76 -15.62
C GLY A 46 15.60 -2.52 -14.27
N ASP A 47 16.72 -3.02 -13.74
CA ASP A 47 16.72 -3.59 -12.40
C ASP A 47 16.35 -2.54 -11.35
N ARG A 48 15.62 -2.97 -10.32
CA ARG A 48 15.24 -2.12 -9.20
C ARG A 48 16.20 -2.30 -8.02
N LEU A 49 16.48 -1.18 -7.36
CA LEU A 49 17.29 -1.13 -6.16
C LEU A 49 16.45 -0.63 -5.00
N ARG A 50 16.60 -1.24 -3.84
CA ARG A 50 16.09 -0.71 -2.59
C ARG A 50 17.24 0.00 -1.87
N LEU A 51 17.18 1.32 -1.79
CA LEU A 51 18.18 2.14 -1.14
C LEU A 51 17.91 2.17 0.37
N ASN A 52 18.89 1.72 1.17
CA ASN A 52 18.83 1.65 2.64
C ASN A 52 17.53 0.99 3.17
N ASP A 53 17.04 -0.04 2.46
CA ASP A 53 15.78 -0.75 2.73
C ASP A 53 14.50 0.12 2.76
N ARG A 54 14.58 1.37 2.28
CA ARG A 54 13.47 2.33 2.37
C ARG A 54 12.95 2.78 1.01
N HIS A 55 13.84 3.15 0.09
CA HIS A 55 13.46 3.87 -1.14
C HIS A 55 13.72 3.03 -2.38
N LEU A 56 12.75 2.98 -3.28
CA LEU A 56 12.91 2.31 -4.57
C LEU A 56 13.52 3.25 -5.61
N ALA A 57 14.48 2.71 -6.34
CA ALA A 57 15.07 3.33 -7.54
C ALA A 57 15.17 2.28 -8.65
N VAL A 58 15.13 2.75 -9.90
CA VAL A 58 15.41 1.93 -11.09
C VAL A 58 16.77 2.34 -11.67
N ILE A 59 17.52 1.36 -12.15
CA ILE A 59 18.78 1.60 -12.86
C ILE A 59 18.44 2.01 -14.29
N ARG A 60 18.85 3.21 -14.70
CA ARG A 60 18.67 3.71 -16.07
C ARG A 60 19.80 3.31 -16.98
N ARG A 61 21.02 3.43 -16.47
CA ARG A 61 22.26 3.16 -17.21
C ARG A 61 23.29 2.55 -16.28
N ILE A 62 24.16 1.72 -16.84
CA ILE A 62 25.33 1.16 -16.18
C ILE A 62 26.54 1.51 -17.04
N GLY A 63 27.50 2.22 -16.46
CA GLY A 63 28.80 2.53 -17.05
C GLY A 63 29.90 1.74 -16.37
N PRO A 64 30.48 0.72 -17.01
CA PRO A 64 31.67 0.07 -16.50
C PRO A 64 32.93 0.87 -16.89
N TYR A 65 33.86 1.00 -15.95
CA TYR A 65 35.14 1.71 -16.12
C TYR A 65 36.28 0.83 -15.55
N ALA A 66 37.48 0.98 -16.12
CA ALA A 66 38.65 0.21 -15.66
C ALA A 66 39.06 0.61 -14.22
N ASP A 67 38.96 1.89 -13.90
CA ASP A 67 39.33 2.45 -12.60
C ASP A 67 38.50 3.72 -12.28
N PHE A 68 38.80 4.41 -11.17
CA PHE A 68 38.12 5.65 -10.79
C PHE A 68 38.59 6.86 -11.62
N GLU A 69 39.76 6.83 -12.21
CA GLU A 69 40.29 7.90 -13.05
C GLU A 69 39.49 7.98 -14.36
N GLU A 70 39.28 6.83 -15.03
CA GLU A 70 38.43 6.70 -16.20
C GLU A 70 36.97 7.07 -15.88
N LEU A 71 36.45 6.64 -14.71
CA LEU A 71 35.07 6.97 -14.27
C LEU A 71 34.91 8.48 -14.10
N VAL A 72 35.81 9.17 -13.41
CA VAL A 72 35.73 10.61 -13.17
C VAL A 72 35.89 11.41 -14.46
N ALA A 73 36.67 10.90 -15.41
CA ALA A 73 36.79 11.50 -16.74
C ALA A 73 35.55 11.33 -17.62
N GLY A 74 34.78 10.23 -17.41
CA GLY A 74 33.64 9.85 -18.23
C GLY A 74 32.27 10.26 -17.67
N GLU A 75 32.18 10.61 -16.41
CA GLU A 75 30.90 10.95 -15.74
C GLU A 75 30.90 12.39 -15.23
N ASP A 76 29.69 12.97 -15.07
CA ASP A 76 29.51 14.28 -14.45
C ASP A 76 29.79 14.20 -12.93
N PRO A 77 30.85 14.87 -12.41
CA PRO A 77 31.14 14.86 -10.98
C PRO A 77 29.99 15.38 -10.11
N ALA A 78 29.22 16.36 -10.60
CA ALA A 78 28.09 16.91 -9.88
C ALA A 78 26.92 15.90 -9.76
N ALA A 79 26.78 14.98 -10.72
CA ALA A 79 25.80 13.89 -10.64
C ALA A 79 26.22 12.80 -9.66
N ILE A 80 27.53 12.64 -9.37
CA ILE A 80 28.09 11.66 -8.43
C ILE A 80 28.10 12.21 -7.01
N ALA A 81 28.71 13.39 -6.79
CA ALA A 81 28.90 14.00 -5.49
C ALA A 81 28.57 15.50 -5.52
N PRO A 82 27.28 15.86 -5.46
CA PRO A 82 26.85 17.24 -5.49
C PRO A 82 27.46 18.07 -4.35
N GLY A 83 28.08 19.17 -4.70
CA GLY A 83 28.73 20.07 -3.74
C GLY A 83 30.20 19.76 -3.45
N LEU A 84 30.73 18.66 -3.97
CA LEU A 84 32.17 18.36 -3.93
C LEU A 84 32.87 19.04 -5.12
N PRO A 85 34.00 19.75 -4.90
CA PRO A 85 34.80 20.26 -6.01
C PRO A 85 35.21 19.13 -6.97
N PRO A 86 35.10 19.32 -8.30
CA PRO A 86 35.39 18.24 -9.27
C PRO A 86 36.76 17.62 -9.12
N GLY A 87 37.78 18.39 -8.75
CA GLY A 87 39.16 17.91 -8.53
C GLY A 87 39.35 17.02 -7.30
N GLU A 88 38.39 17.01 -6.36
CA GLU A 88 38.45 16.21 -5.13
C GLU A 88 37.73 14.88 -5.23
N LEU A 89 36.95 14.64 -6.30
CA LEU A 89 36.13 13.42 -6.44
C LEU A 89 36.98 12.16 -6.49
N LEU A 90 38.07 12.16 -7.26
CA LEU A 90 38.97 11.01 -7.41
C LEU A 90 39.62 10.64 -6.07
N GLU A 91 40.14 11.63 -5.33
CA GLU A 91 40.73 11.41 -4.01
C GLU A 91 39.68 10.88 -3.00
N THR A 92 38.49 11.42 -3.04
CA THR A 92 37.36 10.97 -2.21
C THR A 92 37.01 9.52 -2.50
N LEU A 93 36.92 9.10 -3.76
CA LEU A 93 36.65 7.70 -4.15
C LEU A 93 37.78 6.77 -3.69
N ARG A 94 39.05 7.15 -3.86
CA ARG A 94 40.23 6.38 -3.40
C ARG A 94 40.31 6.29 -1.87
N THR A 95 39.82 7.30 -1.16
CA THR A 95 39.71 7.22 0.31
C THR A 95 38.63 6.22 0.74
N LEU A 96 37.52 6.12 -0.02
CA LEU A 96 36.43 5.18 0.26
C LEU A 96 36.78 3.72 -0.12
N TYR A 97 37.56 3.56 -1.17
CA TYR A 97 37.90 2.26 -1.75
C TYR A 97 39.42 2.11 -1.90
N PRO A 98 40.06 1.23 -1.09
CA PRO A 98 41.49 0.95 -1.19
C PRO A 98 41.90 0.46 -2.61
N PRO A 99 43.18 0.62 -3.02
CA PRO A 99 43.65 0.27 -4.37
C PRO A 99 43.30 -1.17 -4.81
N ALA A 100 43.34 -2.13 -3.88
CA ALA A 100 42.97 -3.52 -4.17
C ALA A 100 41.49 -3.68 -4.60
N LYS A 101 40.64 -2.76 -4.20
CA LYS A 101 39.22 -2.72 -4.65
C LYS A 101 39.06 -1.97 -5.96
N GLU A 102 39.82 -0.89 -6.17
CA GLU A 102 39.84 -0.16 -7.43
C GLU A 102 40.26 -1.06 -8.60
N ALA A 103 41.20 -2.00 -8.35
CA ALA A 103 41.65 -2.99 -9.33
C ALA A 103 40.52 -3.92 -9.84
N LEU A 104 39.38 -3.99 -9.15
CA LEU A 104 38.19 -4.70 -9.65
C LEU A 104 37.39 -3.90 -10.67
N GLY A 105 37.83 -2.68 -10.99
CA GLY A 105 37.13 -1.72 -11.82
C GLY A 105 36.04 -0.96 -11.08
N ALA A 106 35.55 0.09 -11.70
CA ALA A 106 34.48 0.94 -11.19
C ALA A 106 33.19 0.80 -12.03
N VAL A 107 32.05 0.97 -11.39
CA VAL A 107 30.74 0.92 -12.05
C VAL A 107 29.91 2.13 -11.63
N ALA A 108 29.52 2.93 -12.61
CA ALA A 108 28.56 4.00 -12.45
C ALA A 108 27.14 3.44 -12.67
N LEU A 109 26.27 3.64 -11.68
CA LEU A 109 24.84 3.28 -11.75
C LEU A 109 24.03 4.56 -11.82
N GLU A 110 23.47 4.89 -12.97
CA GLU A 110 22.55 6.01 -13.12
C GLU A 110 21.17 5.57 -12.59
N LEU A 111 20.68 6.27 -11.57
CA LEU A 111 19.49 5.92 -10.81
C LEU A 111 18.36 6.95 -11.04
N ALA A 112 17.15 6.44 -11.22
CA ALA A 112 15.93 7.23 -11.10
C ALA A 112 15.09 6.70 -9.94
N LEU A 113 14.65 7.59 -9.04
CA LEU A 113 13.75 7.21 -7.96
C LEU A 113 12.38 6.79 -8.54
N CYS A 114 11.83 5.70 -8.06
CA CYS A 114 10.43 5.38 -8.27
C CYS A 114 9.56 6.45 -7.59
N ARG A 115 8.37 6.72 -8.13
CA ARG A 115 7.44 7.69 -7.53
C ARG A 115 7.02 7.27 -6.13
N TYR A 116 6.76 5.97 -5.95
CA TYR A 116 6.33 5.39 -4.68
C TYR A 116 7.27 4.28 -4.23
N ASP A 117 7.32 4.08 -2.91
CA ASP A 117 8.02 2.96 -2.24
C ASP A 117 7.03 1.89 -1.78
N ALA A 118 5.74 2.26 -1.67
CA ALA A 118 4.67 1.38 -1.22
C ALA A 118 3.38 1.60 -1.99
N VAL A 119 2.57 0.53 -2.06
CA VAL A 119 1.17 0.58 -2.47
C VAL A 119 0.34 0.03 -1.32
N LEU A 120 -0.61 0.82 -0.85
CA LEU A 120 -1.47 0.49 0.27
C LEU A 120 -2.91 0.35 -0.24
N PHE A 121 -3.65 -0.59 0.32
CA PHE A 121 -4.97 -0.95 -0.16
C PHE A 121 -6.01 -0.94 0.96
N ASP A 122 -7.25 -0.62 0.62
CA ASP A 122 -8.39 -1.09 1.40
C ASP A 122 -8.56 -2.61 1.23
N MET A 123 -9.40 -3.23 2.07
CA MET A 123 -9.66 -4.68 2.03
C MET A 123 -10.98 -5.01 1.34
N GLY A 124 -12.09 -4.54 1.90
CA GLY A 124 -13.43 -4.88 1.42
C GLY A 124 -13.72 -4.24 0.07
N TYR A 125 -14.32 -4.97 -0.88
CA TYR A 125 -14.64 -4.51 -2.23
C TYR A 125 -13.45 -3.94 -3.03
N THR A 126 -12.29 -3.82 -2.42
CA THR A 126 -11.01 -3.49 -3.06
C THR A 126 -10.23 -4.75 -3.40
N LEU A 127 -9.86 -5.53 -2.40
CA LEU A 127 -9.11 -6.78 -2.55
C LEU A 127 -9.99 -8.02 -2.53
N ILE A 128 -11.09 -7.96 -1.76
CA ILE A 128 -12.03 -9.06 -1.61
C ILE A 128 -13.46 -8.63 -1.87
N TYR A 129 -14.30 -9.59 -2.19
CA TYR A 129 -15.76 -9.48 -2.24
C TYR A 129 -16.41 -10.57 -1.39
N PHE A 130 -17.72 -10.45 -1.18
CA PHE A 130 -18.51 -11.41 -0.42
C PHE A 130 -19.42 -12.21 -1.35
N GLU A 131 -19.45 -13.55 -1.15
CA GLU A 131 -20.30 -14.47 -1.90
C GLU A 131 -21.04 -15.39 -0.91
N PRO A 132 -22.36 -15.25 -0.72
CA PRO A 132 -23.20 -14.22 -1.33
C PRO A 132 -22.94 -12.79 -0.79
N PRO A 133 -23.53 -11.74 -1.41
CA PRO A 133 -23.43 -10.37 -0.92
C PRO A 133 -23.84 -10.19 0.54
N GLN A 134 -23.30 -9.19 1.22
CA GLN A 134 -23.49 -9.02 2.67
C GLN A 134 -24.96 -8.91 3.09
N GLU A 135 -25.78 -8.20 2.32
CA GLU A 135 -27.22 -8.07 2.55
C GLU A 135 -27.96 -9.39 2.45
N VAL A 136 -27.50 -10.28 1.58
CA VAL A 136 -28.01 -11.66 1.48
C VAL A 136 -27.58 -12.49 2.70
N ILE A 137 -26.35 -12.33 3.17
CA ILE A 137 -25.88 -12.98 4.41
C ILE A 137 -26.74 -12.53 5.58
N VAL A 138 -27.01 -11.24 5.72
CA VAL A 138 -27.89 -10.71 6.78
C VAL A 138 -29.31 -11.30 6.66
N ARG A 139 -29.88 -11.35 5.45
CA ARG A 139 -31.20 -11.96 5.23
C ARG A 139 -31.25 -13.41 5.67
N GLU A 140 -30.29 -14.20 5.21
CA GLU A 140 -30.25 -15.64 5.58
C GLU A 140 -30.00 -15.83 7.07
N THR A 141 -29.20 -14.94 7.69
CA THR A 141 -29.00 -14.93 9.15
C THR A 141 -30.35 -14.71 9.86
N LEU A 142 -31.09 -13.68 9.46
CA LEU A 142 -32.40 -13.38 10.04
C LEU A 142 -33.39 -14.54 9.86
N ARG A 143 -33.37 -15.20 8.71
CA ARG A 143 -34.20 -16.41 8.46
C ARG A 143 -33.92 -17.53 9.44
N THR A 144 -32.64 -17.76 9.80
CA THR A 144 -32.29 -18.78 10.82
C THR A 144 -32.84 -18.43 12.20
N LEU A 145 -33.11 -17.14 12.45
CA LEU A 145 -33.74 -16.64 13.68
C LEU A 145 -35.26 -16.49 13.57
N GLY A 146 -35.88 -17.03 12.50
CA GLY A 146 -37.32 -17.01 12.28
C GLY A 146 -37.87 -15.67 11.78
N VAL A 147 -37.00 -14.80 11.23
CA VAL A 147 -37.37 -13.44 10.76
C VAL A 147 -37.24 -13.33 9.25
N GLU A 148 -38.29 -12.84 8.60
CA GLU A 148 -38.25 -12.53 7.15
C GLU A 148 -38.15 -11.03 6.94
N ARG A 149 -37.17 -10.62 6.11
CA ARG A 149 -36.97 -9.26 5.60
C ARG A 149 -36.49 -9.32 4.15
N SER A 150 -36.89 -8.35 3.36
CA SER A 150 -36.40 -8.22 1.99
C SER A 150 -34.95 -7.71 1.98
N VAL A 151 -34.22 -8.00 0.90
CA VAL A 151 -32.86 -7.47 0.70
C VAL A 151 -32.87 -5.93 0.71
N ALA A 152 -33.86 -5.31 0.08
CA ALA A 152 -33.98 -3.84 0.02
C ALA A 152 -34.17 -3.19 1.40
N GLU A 153 -34.99 -3.80 2.29
CA GLU A 153 -35.13 -3.32 3.68
C GLU A 153 -33.82 -3.44 4.45
N ILE A 154 -33.10 -4.54 4.25
CA ILE A 154 -31.79 -4.78 4.89
C ILE A 154 -30.75 -3.80 4.39
N GLU A 155 -30.63 -3.59 3.08
CA GLU A 155 -29.73 -2.59 2.48
C GLU A 155 -29.97 -1.19 3.03
N ALA A 156 -31.23 -0.78 3.13
CA ALA A 156 -31.59 0.52 3.68
C ALA A 156 -31.18 0.64 5.16
N ALA A 157 -31.50 -0.38 5.97
CA ALA A 157 -31.15 -0.40 7.40
C ALA A 157 -29.63 -0.42 7.62
N VAL A 158 -28.90 -1.25 6.89
CA VAL A 158 -27.42 -1.32 6.94
C VAL A 158 -26.81 0.04 6.58
N ARG A 159 -27.26 0.65 5.49
CA ARG A 159 -26.80 1.97 5.07
C ARG A 159 -26.99 3.01 6.16
N GLU A 160 -28.18 3.12 6.72
CA GLU A 160 -28.48 4.10 7.77
C GLU A 160 -27.60 3.88 9.01
N VAL A 161 -27.38 2.63 9.45
CA VAL A 161 -26.53 2.31 10.60
C VAL A 161 -25.10 2.74 10.36
N TYR A 162 -24.55 2.42 9.18
CA TYR A 162 -23.17 2.79 8.86
C TYR A 162 -23.00 4.28 8.58
N ASP A 163 -23.97 4.94 7.95
CA ASP A 163 -23.97 6.41 7.76
C ASP A 163 -23.97 7.13 9.12
N ASP A 164 -24.75 6.65 10.09
CA ASP A 164 -24.74 7.18 11.46
C ASP A 164 -23.41 6.92 12.17
N TYR A 165 -22.89 5.72 12.05
CA TYR A 165 -21.61 5.33 12.68
C TYR A 165 -20.41 6.12 12.12
N TYR A 166 -20.37 6.34 10.83
CA TYR A 166 -19.27 7.06 10.18
C TYR A 166 -19.48 8.58 10.09
N ARG A 167 -20.61 9.11 10.56
CA ARG A 167 -20.95 10.55 10.44
C ARG A 167 -19.89 11.48 10.97
N ALA A 168 -19.23 11.12 12.06
CA ALA A 168 -18.16 11.90 12.69
C ALA A 168 -16.78 11.24 12.57
N ALA A 169 -16.62 10.25 11.70
CA ALA A 169 -15.39 9.45 11.61
C ALA A 169 -14.14 10.27 11.28
N GLU A 170 -14.30 11.40 10.56
CA GLU A 170 -13.19 12.28 10.22
C GLU A 170 -12.46 12.85 11.45
N THR A 171 -13.15 13.04 12.56
CA THR A 171 -12.63 13.66 13.78
C THR A 171 -12.69 12.77 15.01
N THR A 172 -13.38 11.64 14.93
CA THR A 172 -13.61 10.75 16.08
C THR A 172 -12.46 9.78 16.29
N THR A 173 -12.04 9.65 17.54
CA THR A 173 -11.09 8.61 17.98
C THR A 173 -11.72 7.80 19.09
N PHE A 174 -11.22 6.56 19.26
CA PHE A 174 -11.73 5.62 20.25
C PHE A 174 -10.58 4.73 20.79
N PRO A 175 -10.79 4.02 21.92
CA PRO A 175 -9.78 3.13 22.48
C PRO A 175 -9.42 2.01 21.48
N PRO A 176 -8.14 1.83 21.13
CA PRO A 176 -7.69 0.77 20.22
C PRO A 176 -7.54 -0.55 20.97
N THR A 177 -8.64 -1.12 21.44
CA THR A 177 -8.68 -2.37 22.20
C THR A 177 -9.69 -3.34 21.60
N GLU A 178 -9.43 -4.64 21.73
CA GLU A 178 -10.33 -5.68 21.27
C GLU A 178 -11.68 -5.64 21.99
N GLU A 179 -11.67 -5.28 23.27
CA GLU A 179 -12.89 -5.14 24.06
C GLU A 179 -13.78 -4.02 23.53
N TYR A 180 -13.20 -2.85 23.24
CA TYR A 180 -13.96 -1.73 22.65
C TYR A 180 -14.51 -2.09 21.28
N ASP A 181 -13.69 -2.70 20.41
CA ASP A 181 -14.14 -3.16 19.08
C ASP A 181 -15.31 -4.14 19.22
N HIS A 182 -15.24 -5.09 20.15
CA HIS A 182 -16.32 -6.03 20.38
C HIS A 182 -17.62 -5.32 20.82
N GLN A 183 -17.53 -4.34 21.72
CA GLN A 183 -18.68 -3.54 22.15
C GLN A 183 -19.30 -2.76 20.97
N VAL A 184 -18.46 -2.13 20.14
CA VAL A 184 -18.94 -1.41 18.94
C VAL A 184 -19.66 -2.35 17.98
N GLN A 185 -19.13 -3.56 17.77
CA GLN A 185 -19.80 -4.54 16.91
C GLN A 185 -21.18 -4.95 17.45
N LEU A 186 -21.33 -5.13 18.76
CA LEU A 186 -22.63 -5.43 19.36
C LEU A 186 -23.61 -4.25 19.24
N GLU A 187 -23.13 -3.02 19.38
CA GLU A 187 -23.97 -1.83 19.21
C GLU A 187 -24.40 -1.64 17.74
N LEU A 188 -23.54 -1.90 16.77
CA LEU A 188 -23.92 -1.87 15.35
C LEU A 188 -25.01 -2.93 15.06
N ASP A 189 -24.87 -4.13 15.58
CA ASP A 189 -25.88 -5.18 15.47
C ASP A 189 -27.20 -4.76 16.13
N ARG A 190 -27.13 -4.20 17.32
CA ARG A 190 -28.30 -3.68 18.05
C ARG A 190 -29.03 -2.63 17.23
N HIS A 191 -28.30 -1.66 16.65
CA HIS A 191 -28.88 -0.63 15.81
C HIS A 191 -29.50 -1.21 14.54
N LEU A 192 -28.86 -2.20 13.92
CA LEU A 192 -29.41 -2.88 12.75
C LEU A 192 -30.74 -3.59 13.08
N LEU A 193 -30.80 -4.33 14.18
CA LEU A 193 -32.03 -5.00 14.62
C LEU A 193 -33.14 -3.98 14.89
N LEU A 194 -32.84 -2.87 15.58
CA LEU A 194 -33.81 -1.78 15.84
C LEU A 194 -34.32 -1.15 14.54
N ARG A 195 -33.44 -0.86 13.57
CA ARG A 195 -33.83 -0.31 12.27
C ARG A 195 -34.75 -1.26 11.48
N LEU A 196 -34.57 -2.55 11.68
CA LEU A 196 -35.43 -3.58 11.07
C LEU A 196 -36.72 -3.84 11.88
N GLY A 197 -36.96 -3.10 12.97
CA GLY A 197 -38.14 -3.28 13.84
C GLY A 197 -38.12 -4.60 14.61
N LEU A 198 -36.94 -5.11 14.95
CA LEU A 198 -36.75 -6.38 15.63
C LEU A 198 -36.37 -6.19 17.11
N PRO A 199 -36.58 -7.21 17.97
CA PRO A 199 -36.04 -7.20 19.33
C PRO A 199 -34.52 -6.98 19.31
N ALA A 200 -34.03 -6.14 20.21
CA ALA A 200 -32.63 -5.76 20.30
C ALA A 200 -32.12 -5.75 21.76
N ASP A 201 -32.73 -6.61 22.60
CA ASP A 201 -32.19 -6.93 23.91
C ASP A 201 -30.88 -7.72 23.78
N GLU A 202 -30.20 -7.97 24.86
CA GLU A 202 -28.88 -8.60 24.90
C GLU A 202 -28.92 -9.99 24.26
N GLU A 203 -29.97 -10.79 24.53
CA GLU A 203 -30.10 -12.14 24.00
C GLU A 203 -30.27 -12.12 22.48
N ALA A 204 -31.12 -11.25 21.94
CA ALA A 204 -31.34 -11.11 20.51
C ALA A 204 -30.06 -10.65 19.77
N VAL A 205 -29.35 -9.69 20.33
CA VAL A 205 -28.09 -9.18 19.75
C VAL A 205 -27.01 -10.27 19.75
N GLN A 206 -26.84 -10.99 20.83
CA GLN A 206 -25.87 -12.10 20.89
C GLN A 206 -26.24 -13.24 19.95
N ALA A 207 -27.52 -13.60 19.86
CA ALA A 207 -27.98 -14.61 18.91
C ALA A 207 -27.71 -14.20 17.46
N TYR A 208 -28.00 -12.95 17.11
CA TYR A 208 -27.72 -12.41 15.78
C TYR A 208 -26.20 -12.41 15.49
N ARG A 209 -25.39 -11.89 16.43
CA ARG A 209 -23.91 -11.86 16.30
C ARG A 209 -23.32 -13.24 16.10
N ALA A 210 -23.77 -14.22 16.85
CA ALA A 210 -23.32 -15.60 16.70
C ALA A 210 -23.70 -16.18 15.32
N ALA A 211 -24.94 -15.93 14.87
CA ALA A 211 -25.45 -16.46 13.61
C ALA A 211 -24.76 -15.79 12.39
N VAL A 212 -24.60 -14.45 12.39
CA VAL A 212 -23.89 -13.76 11.31
C VAL A 212 -22.40 -14.09 11.32
N GLY A 213 -21.77 -14.22 12.49
CA GLY A 213 -20.37 -14.63 12.63
C GLY A 213 -20.09 -16.00 12.00
N ALA A 214 -21.01 -16.96 12.17
CA ALA A 214 -20.91 -18.28 11.58
C ALA A 214 -20.87 -18.25 10.03
N TRP A 215 -21.47 -17.29 9.38
CA TRP A 215 -21.36 -17.10 7.94
C TRP A 215 -19.93 -16.78 7.51
N PHE A 216 -19.31 -15.79 8.17
CA PHE A 216 -17.95 -15.37 7.82
C PHE A 216 -16.86 -16.41 8.16
N GLU A 217 -17.18 -17.46 8.91
CA GLU A 217 -16.28 -18.61 9.12
C GLU A 217 -16.39 -19.63 7.98
N ARG A 218 -17.42 -19.57 7.14
CA ARG A 218 -17.60 -20.51 6.03
C ARG A 218 -16.55 -20.27 4.94
N PRO A 219 -15.89 -21.31 4.43
CA PRO A 219 -15.01 -21.20 3.29
C PRO A 219 -15.73 -20.59 2.08
N GLY A 220 -15.09 -19.64 1.42
CA GLY A 220 -15.60 -19.07 0.17
C GLY A 220 -16.65 -17.97 0.33
N VAL A 221 -17.02 -17.57 1.54
CA VAL A 221 -17.87 -16.39 1.78
C VAL A 221 -17.11 -15.09 1.52
N MET A 222 -15.85 -15.03 1.92
CA MET A 222 -14.92 -13.96 1.52
C MET A 222 -14.00 -14.53 0.44
N ARG A 223 -13.90 -13.82 -0.68
CA ARG A 223 -13.05 -14.24 -1.82
C ARG A 223 -12.22 -13.08 -2.32
N PRO A 224 -10.93 -13.28 -2.59
CA PRO A 224 -10.15 -12.30 -3.35
C PRO A 224 -10.75 -12.15 -4.76
N TYR A 225 -10.69 -10.94 -5.31
CA TYR A 225 -10.96 -10.77 -6.73
C TYR A 225 -9.91 -11.55 -7.55
N PRO A 226 -10.26 -12.03 -8.75
CA PRO A 226 -9.40 -12.97 -9.50
C PRO A 226 -7.99 -12.47 -9.78
N GLU A 227 -7.81 -11.15 -9.99
CA GLU A 227 -6.53 -10.54 -10.32
C GLU A 227 -5.66 -10.20 -9.11
N VAL A 228 -6.22 -10.19 -7.89
CA VAL A 228 -5.55 -9.68 -6.68
C VAL A 228 -4.25 -10.41 -6.40
N GLY A 229 -4.26 -11.73 -6.39
CA GLY A 229 -3.05 -12.51 -6.10
C GLY A 229 -1.90 -12.23 -7.08
N GLU A 230 -2.21 -12.14 -8.38
CA GLU A 230 -1.24 -11.82 -9.43
C GLU A 230 -0.68 -10.41 -9.26
N VAL A 231 -1.55 -9.42 -9.04
CA VAL A 231 -1.14 -8.01 -8.87
C VAL A 231 -0.26 -7.83 -7.64
N LEU A 232 -0.64 -8.40 -6.49
CA LEU A 232 0.14 -8.29 -5.25
C LEU A 232 1.52 -8.97 -5.41
N ALA A 233 1.57 -10.15 -6.03
CA ALA A 233 2.82 -10.85 -6.31
C ALA A 233 3.73 -10.04 -7.23
N ALA A 234 3.18 -9.43 -8.30
CA ALA A 234 3.93 -8.61 -9.24
C ALA A 234 4.45 -7.32 -8.60
N LEU A 235 3.66 -6.64 -7.77
CA LEU A 235 4.09 -5.45 -7.02
C LEU A 235 5.23 -5.81 -6.05
N LYS A 236 5.11 -6.92 -5.33
CA LYS A 236 6.14 -7.39 -4.41
C LYS A 236 7.42 -7.77 -5.13
N ALA A 237 7.33 -8.46 -6.27
CA ALA A 237 8.46 -8.80 -7.13
C ALA A 237 9.17 -7.55 -7.68
N GLN A 238 8.45 -6.44 -7.89
CA GLN A 238 9.00 -5.14 -8.25
C GLN A 238 9.57 -4.36 -7.06
N GLY A 239 9.47 -4.91 -5.83
CA GLY A 239 10.04 -4.33 -4.62
C GLY A 239 9.18 -3.30 -3.92
N TYR A 240 7.91 -3.13 -4.29
CA TYR A 240 7.02 -2.29 -3.49
C TYR A 240 6.72 -2.95 -2.15
N ARG A 241 6.64 -2.14 -1.10
CA ARG A 241 6.02 -2.58 0.15
C ARG A 241 4.51 -2.54 -0.01
N LEU A 242 3.83 -3.52 0.55
CA LEU A 242 2.39 -3.64 0.45
C LEU A 242 1.76 -3.56 1.83
N GLY A 243 0.64 -2.85 1.96
CA GLY A 243 -0.09 -2.79 3.20
C GLY A 243 -1.59 -2.74 2.99
N ILE A 244 -2.33 -3.17 4.00
CA ILE A 244 -3.77 -2.99 4.11
C ILE A 244 -4.06 -1.92 5.17
N ILE A 245 -4.94 -0.96 4.84
CA ILE A 245 -5.52 0.00 5.79
C ILE A 245 -7.03 -0.03 5.58
N SER A 246 -7.77 -0.60 6.52
CA SER A 246 -9.21 -0.83 6.33
C SER A 246 -10.02 -0.45 7.57
N ASN A 247 -11.22 0.09 7.34
CA ASN A 247 -12.25 0.17 8.37
C ASN A 247 -12.73 -1.25 8.67
N TRP A 248 -12.11 -1.87 9.66
CA TRP A 248 -12.32 -3.27 9.99
C TRP A 248 -12.14 -3.53 11.48
N SER A 249 -12.77 -4.59 11.96
CA SER A 249 -12.68 -5.05 13.34
C SER A 249 -11.31 -5.66 13.68
N TRP A 250 -11.13 -6.00 14.97
CA TRP A 250 -9.88 -6.58 15.50
C TRP A 250 -9.40 -7.84 14.78
N ASN A 251 -10.29 -8.53 14.08
CA ASN A 251 -9.99 -9.78 13.40
C ASN A 251 -9.39 -9.64 11.98
N LEU A 252 -9.07 -8.43 11.48
CA LEU A 252 -8.61 -8.21 10.10
C LEU A 252 -7.46 -9.13 9.69
N ARG A 253 -6.43 -9.30 10.54
CA ARG A 253 -5.28 -10.16 10.22
C ARG A 253 -5.71 -11.61 10.00
N ARG A 254 -6.63 -12.12 10.81
CA ARG A 254 -7.19 -13.45 10.65
C ARG A 254 -7.97 -13.58 9.34
N ARG A 255 -8.71 -12.54 8.95
CA ARG A 255 -9.46 -12.53 7.68
C ARG A 255 -8.54 -12.50 6.46
N VAL A 256 -7.46 -11.72 6.51
CA VAL A 256 -6.44 -11.72 5.45
C VAL A 256 -5.82 -13.11 5.27
N ALA A 257 -5.49 -13.81 6.36
CA ALA A 257 -4.99 -15.18 6.32
C ALA A 257 -6.05 -16.17 5.80
N GLN A 258 -7.31 -16.02 6.23
CA GLN A 258 -8.42 -16.89 5.80
C GLN A 258 -8.61 -16.87 4.28
N VAL A 259 -8.37 -15.75 3.62
CA VAL A 259 -8.47 -15.61 2.16
C VAL A 259 -7.13 -15.85 1.43
N GLY A 260 -6.09 -16.28 2.15
CA GLY A 260 -4.79 -16.66 1.57
C GLY A 260 -3.94 -15.48 1.10
N LEU A 261 -4.13 -14.28 1.64
CA LEU A 261 -3.40 -13.07 1.23
C LEU A 261 -2.32 -12.64 2.23
N ASP A 262 -2.17 -13.29 3.38
CA ASP A 262 -1.27 -12.91 4.48
C ASP A 262 0.21 -12.83 4.08
N GLY A 263 0.67 -13.68 3.15
CA GLY A 263 2.05 -13.68 2.67
C GLY A 263 2.45 -12.47 1.80
N HIS A 264 1.51 -11.62 1.41
CA HIS A 264 1.79 -10.50 0.51
C HIS A 264 2.10 -9.18 1.23
N PHE A 265 1.62 -8.97 2.46
CA PHE A 265 1.62 -7.67 3.10
C PHE A 265 2.72 -7.49 4.13
N ASP A 266 3.36 -6.34 4.09
CA ASP A 266 4.33 -5.88 5.09
C ASP A 266 3.62 -5.23 6.29
N LEU A 267 2.35 -4.80 6.10
CA LEU A 267 1.49 -4.22 7.13
C LEU A 267 0.02 -4.61 6.89
N VAL A 268 -0.68 -5.00 7.95
CA VAL A 268 -2.14 -5.14 8.00
C VAL A 268 -2.65 -4.28 9.14
N TRP A 269 -3.39 -3.21 8.81
CA TRP A 269 -3.78 -2.16 9.75
C TRP A 269 -5.29 -1.92 9.70
N ALA A 270 -5.98 -2.27 10.78
CA ALA A 270 -7.42 -2.07 10.94
C ALA A 270 -7.71 -0.76 11.70
N SER A 271 -8.89 -0.17 11.48
CA SER A 271 -9.39 0.93 12.29
C SER A 271 -9.46 0.58 13.77
N ALA A 272 -9.81 -0.65 14.11
CA ALA A 272 -9.80 -1.15 15.49
C ALA A 272 -8.42 -1.03 16.14
N TYR A 273 -7.31 -1.27 15.41
CA TYR A 273 -5.95 -1.09 15.93
C TYR A 273 -5.53 0.37 15.99
N ALA A 274 -6.06 1.19 15.07
CA ALA A 274 -5.71 2.60 14.97
C ALA A 274 -6.43 3.48 15.98
N GLY A 275 -7.58 3.05 16.48
CA GLY A 275 -8.44 3.88 17.32
C GLY A 275 -9.14 5.00 16.56
N CYS A 276 -9.26 4.89 15.24
CA CYS A 276 -9.98 5.81 14.38
C CYS A 276 -10.32 5.16 13.04
N ASN A 277 -11.46 5.53 12.47
CA ASN A 277 -11.91 5.06 11.15
C ASN A 277 -11.43 5.99 10.02
N LYS A 278 -11.23 5.47 8.81
CA LYS A 278 -11.19 6.29 7.60
C LYS A 278 -12.52 7.07 7.50
N PRO A 279 -12.51 8.35 7.12
CA PRO A 279 -11.42 9.12 6.52
C PRO A 279 -10.50 9.85 7.50
N HIS A 280 -10.52 9.52 8.80
CA HIS A 280 -9.62 10.15 9.77
C HIS A 280 -8.14 9.94 9.35
N PRO A 281 -7.33 11.04 9.19
CA PRO A 281 -5.96 10.91 8.68
C PRO A 281 -5.03 10.14 9.63
N GLY A 282 -5.44 9.97 10.89
CA GLY A 282 -4.68 9.25 11.93
C GLY A 282 -4.37 7.81 11.55
N ILE A 283 -5.34 7.08 10.98
CA ILE A 283 -5.14 5.67 10.60
C ILE A 283 -4.05 5.52 9.53
N PHE A 284 -4.02 6.42 8.54
CA PHE A 284 -3.01 6.42 7.47
C PHE A 284 -1.62 6.81 8.00
N ARG A 285 -1.54 7.87 8.85
CA ARG A 285 -0.28 8.32 9.45
C ARG A 285 0.35 7.26 10.34
N GLN A 286 -0.45 6.54 11.13
CA GLN A 286 0.03 5.42 11.95
C GLN A 286 0.58 4.29 11.06
N ALA A 287 -0.14 3.90 10.02
CA ALA A 287 0.30 2.87 9.07
C ALA A 287 1.63 3.25 8.41
N LEU A 288 1.76 4.50 7.95
CA LEU A 288 3.01 5.02 7.37
C LEU A 288 4.16 5.03 8.37
N ALA A 289 3.90 5.39 9.63
CA ALA A 289 4.91 5.36 10.69
C ALA A 289 5.43 3.93 10.94
N HIS A 290 4.55 2.93 10.97
CA HIS A 290 4.94 1.52 11.07
C HIS A 290 5.78 1.06 9.88
N LEU A 291 5.50 1.57 8.68
CA LEU A 291 6.30 1.29 7.50
C LEU A 291 7.55 2.16 7.38
N GLY A 292 7.73 3.18 8.22
CA GLY A 292 8.84 4.13 8.12
C GLY A 292 8.85 4.89 6.80
N LEU A 293 7.66 5.28 6.29
CA LEU A 293 7.46 5.96 5.00
C LEU A 293 6.93 7.38 5.19
N SER A 294 7.35 8.28 4.31
CA SER A 294 6.68 9.57 4.17
C SER A 294 5.42 9.42 3.32
N PRO A 295 4.37 10.21 3.58
CA PRO A 295 3.10 10.11 2.84
C PRO A 295 3.26 10.21 1.32
N ALA A 296 4.07 11.16 0.83
CA ALA A 296 4.31 11.37 -0.61
C ALA A 296 5.01 10.17 -1.32
N ARG A 297 5.43 9.16 -0.57
CA ARG A 297 6.10 7.96 -1.10
C ARG A 297 5.20 6.73 -1.12
N ALA A 298 3.90 6.89 -0.84
CA ALA A 298 2.92 5.82 -0.87
C ALA A 298 1.71 6.19 -1.74
N LEU A 299 1.25 5.23 -2.54
CA LEU A 299 -0.02 5.28 -3.24
C LEU A 299 -1.04 4.48 -2.43
N TYR A 300 -2.22 5.05 -2.21
CA TYR A 300 -3.34 4.35 -1.61
C TYR A 300 -4.40 4.02 -2.67
N VAL A 301 -4.98 2.83 -2.62
CA VAL A 301 -6.02 2.37 -3.54
C VAL A 301 -7.20 1.81 -2.73
N GLY A 302 -8.38 2.32 -2.96
CA GLY A 302 -9.61 1.85 -2.32
C GLY A 302 -10.85 2.14 -3.16
N ASP A 303 -12.00 1.57 -2.79
CA ASP A 303 -13.26 1.65 -3.54
C ASP A 303 -14.17 2.81 -3.09
N SER A 304 -13.87 3.43 -1.95
CA SER A 304 -14.65 4.54 -1.41
C SER A 304 -13.97 5.88 -1.64
N TYR A 305 -14.61 6.77 -2.42
CA TYR A 305 -14.07 8.11 -2.61
C TYR A 305 -13.89 8.85 -1.27
N TRP A 306 -14.90 8.77 -0.37
CA TRP A 306 -14.85 9.49 0.90
C TRP A 306 -13.86 8.87 1.90
N HIS A 307 -14.00 7.59 2.18
CA HIS A 307 -13.17 6.93 3.18
C HIS A 307 -11.71 6.77 2.74
N ASP A 308 -11.52 6.42 1.47
CA ASP A 308 -10.20 6.05 0.93
C ASP A 308 -9.47 7.23 0.31
N VAL A 309 -10.09 7.87 -0.70
CA VAL A 309 -9.41 8.92 -1.45
C VAL A 309 -9.24 10.17 -0.61
N ILE A 310 -10.32 10.68 -0.02
CA ILE A 310 -10.25 11.88 0.83
C ILE A 310 -9.43 11.60 2.08
N GLY A 311 -9.64 10.44 2.74
CA GLY A 311 -8.89 10.07 3.93
C GLY A 311 -7.38 9.98 3.71
N ALA A 312 -6.95 9.33 2.64
CA ALA A 312 -5.54 9.22 2.27
C ALA A 312 -4.93 10.59 1.93
N ARG A 313 -5.64 11.41 1.15
CA ARG A 313 -5.21 12.78 0.80
C ARG A 313 -5.07 13.68 2.03
N ASN A 314 -5.98 13.61 2.98
CA ASN A 314 -5.91 14.32 4.26
C ASN A 314 -4.69 13.91 5.11
N ALA A 315 -4.13 12.73 4.86
CA ALA A 315 -2.88 12.27 5.45
C ALA A 315 -1.64 12.57 4.59
N GLY A 316 -1.83 13.12 3.38
CA GLY A 316 -0.75 13.52 2.47
C GLY A 316 -0.30 12.44 1.50
N LEU A 317 -1.06 11.34 1.35
CA LEU A 317 -0.79 10.31 0.34
C LEU A 317 -1.39 10.71 -1.02
N ASP A 318 -0.81 10.18 -2.08
CA ASP A 318 -1.54 10.07 -3.34
C ASP A 318 -2.56 8.94 -3.25
N ALA A 319 -3.72 9.10 -3.88
CA ALA A 319 -4.80 8.11 -3.84
C ALA A 319 -5.44 7.90 -5.21
N ALA A 320 -5.89 6.67 -5.45
CA ALA A 320 -6.67 6.27 -6.61
C ALA A 320 -7.95 5.57 -6.17
N LEU A 321 -9.04 5.86 -6.86
CA LEU A 321 -10.34 5.21 -6.67
C LEU A 321 -10.39 3.94 -7.53
N LEU A 322 -10.70 2.81 -6.93
CA LEU A 322 -11.02 1.57 -7.64
C LEU A 322 -12.52 1.48 -7.85
N ASP A 323 -12.96 1.75 -9.06
CA ASP A 323 -14.39 1.74 -9.44
C ASP A 323 -14.69 0.55 -10.36
N ARG A 324 -14.89 -0.61 -9.76
CA ARG A 324 -15.13 -1.87 -10.48
C ARG A 324 -16.42 -1.88 -11.27
N ASP A 325 -17.39 -1.07 -10.87
CA ASP A 325 -18.75 -1.02 -11.45
C ASP A 325 -18.95 0.11 -12.44
N GLY A 326 -17.96 1.00 -12.59
CA GLY A 326 -18.06 2.16 -13.50
C GLY A 326 -19.05 3.24 -13.04
N ARG A 327 -19.21 3.41 -11.72
CA ARG A 327 -20.20 4.34 -11.12
C ARG A 327 -19.63 5.72 -10.76
N ALA A 328 -18.32 5.87 -10.76
CA ALA A 328 -17.66 7.04 -10.17
C ALA A 328 -17.83 8.36 -10.94
N GLY A 329 -18.36 8.36 -12.15
CA GLY A 329 -18.51 9.59 -12.95
C GLY A 329 -17.17 10.34 -13.12
N SER A 330 -17.23 11.70 -13.19
CA SER A 330 -16.01 12.52 -13.21
C SER A 330 -15.42 12.63 -11.80
N SER A 331 -14.16 12.25 -11.62
CA SER A 331 -13.45 12.32 -10.34
C SER A 331 -12.21 13.22 -10.46
N ASP A 332 -11.82 13.86 -9.37
CA ASP A 332 -10.60 14.66 -9.26
C ASP A 332 -9.35 13.83 -8.89
N CYS A 333 -9.51 12.50 -8.83
CA CYS A 333 -8.42 11.56 -8.61
C CYS A 333 -8.32 10.55 -9.78
N PRO A 334 -7.18 9.86 -9.92
CA PRO A 334 -7.11 8.70 -10.78
C PRO A 334 -8.19 7.68 -10.44
N VAL A 335 -8.93 7.21 -11.45
CA VAL A 335 -9.93 6.14 -11.34
C VAL A 335 -9.43 4.96 -12.14
N ILE A 336 -9.45 3.78 -11.54
CA ILE A 336 -9.11 2.51 -12.19
C ILE A 336 -10.30 1.55 -12.06
N GLY A 337 -10.60 0.80 -13.09
CA GLY A 337 -11.70 -0.17 -13.10
C GLY A 337 -11.27 -1.59 -12.69
N ASP A 338 -9.98 -1.86 -12.78
CA ASP A 338 -9.37 -3.15 -12.43
C ASP A 338 -8.04 -2.91 -11.70
N LEU A 339 -7.73 -3.75 -10.73
CA LEU A 339 -6.53 -3.56 -9.90
C LEU A 339 -5.23 -3.64 -10.70
N ARG A 340 -5.21 -4.32 -11.86
CA ARG A 340 -4.05 -4.35 -12.77
C ARG A 340 -3.66 -2.97 -13.29
N GLU A 341 -4.60 -2.05 -13.36
CA GLU A 341 -4.34 -0.68 -13.84
C GLU A 341 -3.47 0.14 -12.87
N VAL A 342 -3.28 -0.34 -11.64
CA VAL A 342 -2.38 0.28 -10.66
C VAL A 342 -0.97 0.48 -11.21
N PHE A 343 -0.50 -0.43 -12.08
CA PHE A 343 0.83 -0.32 -12.69
C PHE A 343 1.00 0.94 -13.55
N GLY A 344 -0.08 1.43 -14.16
CA GLY A 344 -0.09 2.69 -14.91
C GLY A 344 0.11 3.94 -14.03
N LEU A 345 -0.16 3.83 -12.73
CA LEU A 345 -0.02 4.92 -11.78
C LEU A 345 1.38 4.99 -11.14
N LEU A 346 2.16 3.90 -11.24
CA LEU A 346 3.44 3.71 -10.56
C LEU A 346 4.64 4.30 -11.33
N GLY A 347 4.47 5.45 -11.98
CA GLY A 347 5.50 6.14 -12.74
C GLY A 347 6.76 6.49 -11.94
N GLU A 348 7.69 7.20 -12.60
CA GLU A 348 8.89 7.73 -11.96
C GLU A 348 8.58 8.91 -11.05
N GLY A 349 9.39 9.09 -10.01
CA GLY A 349 9.30 10.24 -9.10
C GLY A 349 9.64 11.57 -9.80
N PRO A 350 9.36 12.72 -9.14
CA PRO A 350 9.49 14.05 -9.73
C PRO A 350 10.90 14.38 -10.27
N ALA A 351 11.93 13.70 -9.81
CA ALA A 351 13.30 13.86 -10.32
C ALA A 351 13.53 13.26 -11.72
N GLY A 352 12.58 12.46 -12.24
CA GLY A 352 12.63 11.88 -13.60
C GLY A 352 11.98 12.74 -14.68
N ARG A 353 11.39 13.88 -14.33
CA ARG A 353 10.85 14.85 -15.28
C ARG A 353 11.82 16.03 -15.49
N CYS A 354 13.02 15.76 -15.99
CA CYS A 354 13.77 16.74 -16.76
C CYS A 354 13.57 16.37 -18.22
N GLY A 355 12.73 17.18 -18.89
CA GLY A 355 12.32 17.04 -20.27
C GLY A 355 13.41 17.12 -21.28
#